data_f7d38ebb0ed3dafa7e7bf8ae88d5b161
#
_entry.id   f7d38ebb0ed3dafa7e7bf8ae88d5b161
#
_cell.length_a   1.000
_cell.length_b   1.000
_cell.length_c   1.000
_cell.angle_alpha   90.00
_cell.angle_beta   90.00
_cell.angle_gamma   90.00
#
_symmetry.space_group_name_H-M   'P 1'
#
loop_
_entity.id
_entity.type
_entity.pdbx_description
1 polymer ?
#
loop_
_entity_poly.entity_id
_entity_poly.type
_entity_poly.pdbx_seq_one_letter_code
_entity_poly.pdbx_strand_id
1 'polypeptide(L)'
;MAKKFIQKWIPDQEKLGQNKYLKWLGPRLFDYSLWHVNRRSVAVGVSCGLFFAFLLPIGQIPAAAFVCIFIRGNVPVAVVSTLVTNPFTFPPIWFIAYLVGIRVLGDGTSAVSQEKFAEAMMADGGLGVFLQLGDIGLAVFLGMCIFAVSSSVLGYFLTHWAWHLGVRLRRRRRLSQTPQ
;
A
#
# COMPACT_ATOMS: atom_id res chain seq x y z
N MET A 1 -16.00 -19.81 8.16
CA MET A 1 -15.58 -19.91 6.74
C MET A 1 -14.31 -19.14 6.43
N ALA A 2 -14.05 -17.97 7.02
CA ALA A 2 -12.85 -17.18 6.79
C ALA A 2 -11.49 -17.87 7.10
N LYS A 3 -11.41 -18.72 8.13
CA LYS A 3 -10.17 -19.44 8.47
C LYS A 3 -9.66 -20.37 7.38
N LYS A 4 -10.54 -21.06 6.65
CA LYS A 4 -10.14 -21.96 5.55
C LYS A 4 -9.63 -21.20 4.32
N PHE A 5 -10.11 -19.97 4.08
CA PHE A 5 -9.65 -19.14 2.96
C PHE A 5 -8.24 -18.60 3.22
N ILE A 6 -7.95 -18.21 4.45
CA ILE A 6 -6.63 -17.69 4.84
C ILE A 6 -5.57 -18.80 4.85
N GLN A 7 -5.93 -20.04 5.27
CA GLN A 7 -5.01 -21.18 5.24
C GLN A 7 -4.56 -21.57 3.82
N LYS A 8 -5.37 -21.32 2.79
CA LYS A 8 -5.03 -21.62 1.39
C LYS A 8 -3.97 -20.64 0.82
N TRP A 9 -3.79 -19.49 1.45
CA TRP A 9 -2.83 -18.45 1.05
C TRP A 9 -1.55 -18.43 1.89
N ILE A 10 -1.47 -19.28 2.92
CA ILE A 10 -0.23 -19.48 3.66
C ILE A 10 0.64 -20.42 2.81
N PRO A 11 1.76 -19.94 2.27
CA PRO A 11 2.66 -20.79 1.51
C PRO A 11 3.19 -21.91 2.38
N ASP A 12 3.25 -23.14 1.83
CA ASP A 12 3.84 -24.28 2.52
C ASP A 12 5.26 -23.95 2.99
N GLN A 13 5.49 -24.09 4.28
CA GLN A 13 6.76 -23.75 4.91
C GLN A 13 7.94 -24.50 4.28
N GLU A 14 7.70 -25.70 3.80
CA GLU A 14 8.74 -26.50 3.10
C GLU A 14 9.14 -25.89 1.75
N LYS A 15 8.19 -25.35 0.98
CA LYS A 15 8.46 -24.71 -0.32
C LYS A 15 9.19 -23.36 -0.18
N LEU A 16 8.93 -22.63 0.91
CA LEU A 16 9.63 -21.37 1.21
C LEU A 16 11.07 -21.61 1.65
N GLY A 17 11.34 -22.69 2.39
CA GLY A 17 12.69 -23.04 2.85
C GLY A 17 13.64 -23.50 1.74
N GLN A 18 13.13 -23.95 0.59
CA GLN A 18 13.94 -24.43 -0.53
C GLN A 18 14.44 -23.30 -1.44
N ASN A 19 13.86 -22.12 -1.36
CA ASN A 19 14.18 -21.01 -2.25
C ASN A 19 15.43 -20.25 -1.73
N LYS A 20 16.54 -20.29 -2.49
CA LYS A 20 17.84 -19.71 -2.14
C LYS A 20 17.78 -18.23 -1.77
N TYR A 21 16.87 -17.47 -2.40
CA TYR A 21 16.62 -16.05 -2.13
C TYR A 21 15.84 -15.78 -0.84
N LEU A 22 15.04 -16.76 -0.39
CA LEU A 22 14.24 -16.64 0.84
C LEU A 22 14.99 -17.15 2.07
N LYS A 23 16.05 -17.95 1.87
CA LYS A 23 16.96 -18.39 2.95
C LYS A 23 17.59 -17.23 3.71
N TRP A 24 17.83 -16.10 3.05
CA TRP A 24 18.39 -14.90 3.66
C TRP A 24 17.43 -14.21 4.64
N LEU A 25 16.11 -14.32 4.41
CA LEU A 25 15.10 -13.82 5.35
C LEU A 25 14.96 -14.70 6.61
N GLY A 26 15.49 -15.92 6.58
CA GLY A 26 15.65 -16.82 7.73
C GLY A 26 14.39 -17.02 8.56
N PRO A 27 14.54 -17.13 9.89
CA PRO A 27 13.43 -17.41 10.80
C PRO A 27 12.31 -16.35 10.79
N ARG A 28 12.59 -15.13 10.31
CA ARG A 28 11.63 -14.04 10.25
C ARG A 28 10.45 -14.32 9.32
N LEU A 29 10.68 -15.06 8.23
CA LEU A 29 9.62 -15.43 7.29
C LEU A 29 8.58 -16.37 7.92
N PHE A 30 8.99 -17.14 8.94
CA PHE A 30 8.15 -18.08 9.66
C PHE A 30 7.49 -17.48 10.92
N ASP A 31 7.68 -16.17 11.16
CA ASP A 31 7.01 -15.52 12.28
C ASP A 31 5.49 -15.57 12.08
N TYR A 32 4.80 -16.22 13.01
CA TYR A 32 3.36 -16.39 13.02
C TYR A 32 2.62 -15.05 12.89
N SER A 33 3.20 -13.96 13.38
CA SER A 33 2.60 -12.62 13.34
C SER A 33 2.42 -12.08 11.92
N LEU A 34 3.25 -12.51 10.94
CA LEU A 34 3.18 -12.09 9.54
C LEU A 34 1.92 -12.61 8.83
N TRP A 35 1.45 -13.76 9.26
CA TRP A 35 0.35 -14.49 8.62
C TRP A 35 -0.93 -14.44 9.44
N HIS A 36 -0.83 -14.05 10.72
CA HIS A 36 -1.96 -14.02 11.62
C HIS A 36 -2.65 -12.66 11.63
N VAL A 37 -4.00 -12.71 11.52
CA VAL A 37 -4.84 -11.50 11.49
C VAL A 37 -5.02 -10.99 12.93
N ASN A 38 -4.18 -10.06 13.34
CA ASN A 38 -4.35 -9.30 14.57
C ASN A 38 -4.44 -7.80 14.28
N ARG A 39 -4.99 -7.03 15.21
CA ARG A 39 -5.23 -5.60 15.01
C ARG A 39 -3.98 -4.82 14.59
N ARG A 40 -2.86 -5.07 15.26
CA ARG A 40 -1.61 -4.34 15.00
C ARG A 40 -0.98 -4.76 13.68
N SER A 41 -0.87 -6.07 13.43
CA SER A 41 -0.20 -6.55 12.19
C SER A 41 -1.00 -6.18 10.95
N VAL A 42 -2.34 -6.16 11.01
CA VAL A 42 -3.20 -5.71 9.92
C VAL A 42 -3.03 -4.21 9.67
N ALA A 43 -3.05 -3.37 10.71
CA ALA A 43 -2.87 -1.93 10.56
C ALA A 43 -1.49 -1.58 9.97
N VAL A 44 -0.44 -2.26 10.43
CA VAL A 44 0.92 -2.12 9.88
C VAL A 44 0.97 -2.62 8.43
N GLY A 45 0.31 -3.73 8.11
CA GLY A 45 0.22 -4.26 6.74
C GLY A 45 -0.45 -3.27 5.79
N VAL A 46 -1.60 -2.70 6.16
CA VAL A 46 -2.30 -1.68 5.37
C VAL A 46 -1.42 -0.45 5.17
N SER A 47 -0.83 0.05 6.24
CA SER A 47 0.06 1.21 6.21
C SER A 47 1.25 1.00 5.26
N CYS A 48 1.93 -0.13 5.38
CA CYS A 48 3.06 -0.50 4.54
C CYS A 48 2.63 -0.68 3.07
N GLY A 49 1.53 -1.38 2.81
CA GLY A 49 1.01 -1.58 1.46
C GLY A 49 0.64 -0.28 0.77
N LEU A 50 -0.08 0.62 1.46
CA LEU A 50 -0.44 1.94 0.93
C LEU A 50 0.79 2.81 0.68
N PHE A 51 1.79 2.78 1.57
CA PHE A 51 3.03 3.51 1.39
C PHE A 51 3.71 3.14 0.06
N PHE A 52 3.93 1.85 -0.17
CA PHE A 52 4.57 1.38 -1.39
C PHE A 52 3.69 1.47 -2.63
N ALA A 53 2.36 1.40 -2.47
CA ALA A 53 1.42 1.63 -3.55
C ALA A 53 1.61 3.00 -4.22
N PHE A 54 1.82 4.04 -3.42
CA PHE A 54 2.02 5.39 -3.93
C PHE A 54 3.49 5.73 -4.21
N LEU A 55 4.44 5.14 -3.48
CA LEU A 55 5.86 5.45 -3.64
C LEU A 55 6.47 4.82 -4.91
N LEU A 56 6.10 3.58 -5.22
CA LEU A 56 6.69 2.81 -6.31
C LEU A 56 5.64 2.40 -7.35
N PRO A 57 5.70 2.91 -8.58
CA PRO A 57 4.79 2.47 -9.64
C PRO A 57 5.05 1.03 -10.09
N ILE A 58 6.31 0.58 -9.99
CA ILE A 58 6.74 -0.76 -10.36
C ILE A 58 7.44 -1.40 -9.16
N GLY A 59 7.17 -2.70 -8.92
CA GLY A 59 7.80 -3.43 -7.82
C GLY A 59 7.20 -3.14 -6.43
N GLN A 60 6.05 -2.47 -6.36
CA GLN A 60 5.36 -2.14 -5.10
C GLN A 60 5.03 -3.38 -4.25
N ILE A 61 4.62 -4.49 -4.89
CA ILE A 61 4.27 -5.74 -4.19
C ILE A 61 5.47 -6.35 -3.48
N PRO A 62 6.61 -6.66 -4.15
CA PRO A 62 7.78 -7.21 -3.47
C PRO A 62 8.37 -6.25 -2.44
N ALA A 63 8.37 -4.94 -2.70
CA ALA A 63 8.87 -3.95 -1.76
C ALA A 63 8.01 -3.90 -0.49
N ALA A 64 6.67 -3.84 -0.64
CA ALA A 64 5.75 -3.86 0.49
C ALA A 64 5.88 -5.16 1.31
N ALA A 65 5.94 -6.32 0.64
CA ALA A 65 6.10 -7.60 1.30
C ALA A 65 7.43 -7.68 2.07
N PHE A 66 8.52 -7.25 1.45
CA PHE A 66 9.85 -7.26 2.04
C PHE A 66 9.89 -6.40 3.32
N VAL A 67 9.51 -5.13 3.24
CA VAL A 67 9.51 -4.23 4.40
C VAL A 67 8.54 -4.71 5.48
N CYS A 68 7.36 -5.22 5.09
CA CYS A 68 6.35 -5.73 5.99
C CYS A 68 6.87 -6.88 6.88
N ILE A 69 7.77 -7.74 6.36
CA ILE A 69 8.44 -8.79 7.12
C ILE A 69 9.29 -8.19 8.25
N PHE A 70 10.04 -7.13 7.97
CA PHE A 70 10.92 -6.49 8.97
C PHE A 70 10.14 -5.76 10.08
N ILE A 71 9.04 -5.10 9.72
CA ILE A 71 8.20 -4.36 10.68
C ILE A 71 7.13 -5.24 11.33
N ARG A 72 7.13 -6.55 11.05
CA ARG A 72 6.18 -7.55 11.56
C ARG A 72 4.71 -7.19 11.27
N GLY A 73 4.46 -6.65 10.09
CA GLY A 73 3.12 -6.41 9.55
C GLY A 73 2.54 -7.67 8.92
N ASN A 74 1.23 -7.65 8.62
CA ASN A 74 0.59 -8.75 7.91
C ASN A 74 0.89 -8.67 6.40
N VAL A 75 1.71 -9.60 5.89
CA VAL A 75 2.17 -9.60 4.50
C VAL A 75 1.03 -9.73 3.49
N PRO A 76 0.08 -10.67 3.62
CA PRO A 76 -1.08 -10.74 2.73
C PRO A 76 -1.87 -9.43 2.67
N VAL A 77 -2.06 -8.76 3.81
CA VAL A 77 -2.77 -7.48 3.86
C VAL A 77 -1.97 -6.39 3.17
N ALA A 78 -0.65 -6.34 3.36
CA ALA A 78 0.20 -5.38 2.67
C ALA A 78 0.11 -5.54 1.15
N VAL A 79 0.22 -6.78 0.65
CA VAL A 79 0.10 -7.09 -0.79
C VAL A 79 -1.27 -6.67 -1.34
N VAL A 80 -2.37 -6.98 -0.65
CA VAL A 80 -3.72 -6.57 -1.08
C VAL A 80 -3.84 -5.04 -1.07
N SER A 81 -3.25 -4.36 -0.09
CA SER A 81 -3.31 -2.91 0.01
C SER A 81 -2.54 -2.20 -1.11
N THR A 82 -1.54 -2.84 -1.73
CA THR A 82 -0.86 -2.25 -2.90
C THR A 82 -1.77 -2.19 -4.13
N LEU A 83 -2.81 -3.01 -4.22
CA LEU A 83 -3.74 -3.03 -5.36
C LEU A 83 -4.65 -1.79 -5.45
N VAL A 84 -4.60 -0.89 -4.47
CA VAL A 84 -5.25 0.43 -4.54
C VAL A 84 -4.75 1.22 -5.75
N THR A 85 -3.47 1.10 -6.07
CA THR A 85 -2.90 1.61 -7.31
C THR A 85 -2.86 0.49 -8.35
N ASN A 86 -3.56 0.71 -9.45
CA ASN A 86 -3.64 -0.19 -10.59
C ASN A 86 -3.65 0.65 -11.88
N PRO A 87 -3.49 0.05 -13.08
CA PRO A 87 -3.42 0.79 -14.32
C PRO A 87 -4.57 1.79 -14.56
N PHE A 88 -5.77 1.53 -14.03
CA PHE A 88 -6.92 2.43 -14.17
C PHE A 88 -6.88 3.60 -13.17
N THR A 89 -6.31 3.38 -12.00
CA THR A 89 -6.24 4.42 -10.96
C THR A 89 -4.97 5.26 -11.05
N PHE A 90 -3.94 4.80 -11.75
CA PHE A 90 -2.69 5.55 -11.94
C PHE A 90 -2.90 6.92 -12.57
N PRO A 91 -3.60 7.07 -13.73
CA PRO A 91 -3.72 8.37 -14.39
C PRO A 91 -4.30 9.46 -13.47
N PRO A 92 -5.46 9.27 -12.82
CA PRO A 92 -6.01 10.30 -11.94
C PRO A 92 -5.14 10.56 -10.70
N ILE A 93 -4.53 9.52 -10.13
CA ILE A 93 -3.65 9.66 -8.95
C ILE A 93 -2.42 10.49 -9.32
N TRP A 94 -1.78 10.22 -10.45
CA TRP A 94 -0.60 10.94 -10.89
C TRP A 94 -0.91 12.39 -11.24
N PHE A 95 -2.06 12.64 -11.86
CA PHE A 95 -2.51 14.00 -12.13
C PHE A 95 -2.67 14.82 -10.83
N ILE A 96 -3.34 14.24 -9.80
CA ILE A 96 -3.49 14.92 -8.52
C ILE A 96 -2.14 15.04 -7.79
N ALA A 97 -1.27 14.03 -7.88
CA ALA A 97 0.09 14.09 -7.32
C ALA A 97 0.90 15.20 -7.98
N TYR A 98 0.81 15.36 -9.30
CA TYR A 98 1.42 16.45 -10.02
C TYR A 98 0.92 17.82 -9.52
N LEU A 99 -0.40 18.01 -9.40
CA LEU A 99 -0.98 19.26 -8.88
C LEU A 99 -0.51 19.59 -7.45
N VAL A 100 -0.36 18.58 -6.61
CA VAL A 100 0.18 18.75 -5.24
C VAL A 100 1.67 19.11 -5.31
N GLY A 101 2.43 18.42 -6.15
CA GLY A 101 3.87 18.64 -6.29
C GLY A 101 4.22 20.03 -6.79
N ILE A 102 3.51 20.54 -7.81
CA ILE A 102 3.76 21.91 -8.32
C ILE A 102 3.44 22.97 -7.28
N ARG A 103 2.44 22.76 -6.41
CA ARG A 103 2.15 23.69 -5.31
C ARG A 103 3.26 23.72 -4.27
N VAL A 104 3.95 22.61 -4.07
CA VAL A 104 5.08 22.52 -3.14
C VAL A 104 6.34 23.16 -3.73
N LEU A 105 6.54 23.00 -5.06
CA LEU A 105 7.70 23.56 -5.77
C LEU A 105 7.59 25.06 -6.02
N GLY A 106 6.37 25.65 -5.97
CA GLY A 106 6.12 27.05 -6.24
C GLY A 106 5.75 27.38 -7.67
N ASP A 107 5.17 28.57 -7.89
CA ASP A 107 4.41 28.95 -9.09
C ASP A 107 5.20 29.10 -10.43
N GLY A 108 6.48 28.76 -10.49
CA GLY A 108 7.29 28.93 -11.70
C GLY A 108 6.97 27.95 -12.85
N THR A 109 6.16 26.92 -12.62
CA THR A 109 6.03 25.76 -13.53
C THR A 109 4.60 25.49 -14.07
N SER A 110 3.61 26.32 -13.74
CA SER A 110 2.24 25.82 -13.68
C SER A 110 1.43 25.71 -14.98
N ALA A 111 1.67 26.45 -16.04
CA ALA A 111 0.81 26.39 -17.23
C ALA A 111 1.38 25.53 -18.36
N VAL A 112 2.65 25.69 -18.70
CA VAL A 112 3.34 24.93 -19.75
C VAL A 112 3.50 23.44 -19.37
N SER A 113 3.52 23.17 -18.08
CA SER A 113 3.72 21.83 -17.54
C SER A 113 2.47 20.94 -17.58
N GLN A 114 1.25 21.50 -17.56
CA GLN A 114 0.01 20.71 -17.62
C GLN A 114 -0.23 20.09 -18.98
N GLU A 115 0.04 20.83 -20.05
CA GLU A 115 -0.08 20.34 -21.42
C GLU A 115 0.96 19.23 -21.69
N LYS A 116 2.21 19.46 -21.30
CA LYS A 116 3.28 18.44 -21.38
C LYS A 116 2.99 17.21 -20.53
N PHE A 117 2.37 17.38 -19.36
CA PHE A 117 1.96 16.25 -18.54
C PHE A 117 0.87 15.40 -19.22
N ALA A 118 -0.12 16.05 -19.83
CA ALA A 118 -1.18 15.37 -20.57
C ALA A 118 -0.63 14.62 -21.79
N GLU A 119 0.28 15.24 -22.53
CA GLU A 119 0.98 14.62 -23.67
C GLU A 119 1.81 13.40 -23.23
N ALA A 120 2.60 13.52 -22.15
CA ALA A 120 3.41 12.43 -21.62
C ALA A 120 2.56 11.26 -21.12
N MET A 121 1.40 11.55 -20.53
CA MET A 121 0.44 10.52 -20.09
C MET A 121 -0.18 9.77 -21.27
N MET A 122 -0.45 10.46 -22.38
CA MET A 122 -1.03 9.85 -23.58
C MET A 122 0.00 9.06 -24.40
N ALA A 123 1.25 9.50 -24.44
CA ALA A 123 2.29 8.87 -25.24
C ALA A 123 2.73 7.50 -24.69
N ASP A 124 3.00 7.40 -23.40
CA ASP A 124 3.65 6.21 -22.79
C ASP A 124 2.88 5.59 -21.61
N GLY A 125 1.58 5.84 -21.49
CA GLY A 125 0.75 5.21 -20.47
C GLY A 125 1.19 5.48 -19.03
N GLY A 126 1.80 6.65 -18.79
CA GLY A 126 2.18 7.11 -17.45
C GLY A 126 3.61 6.73 -17.03
N LEU A 127 4.22 5.69 -17.58
CA LEU A 127 5.63 5.36 -17.30
C LEU A 127 6.57 6.43 -17.85
N GLY A 128 6.25 6.99 -19.00
CA GLY A 128 6.99 8.10 -19.64
C GLY A 128 7.05 9.35 -18.77
N VAL A 129 5.99 9.65 -18.03
CA VAL A 129 5.97 10.77 -17.06
C VAL A 129 7.01 10.59 -15.97
N PHE A 130 7.20 9.35 -15.52
CA PHE A 130 8.17 9.03 -14.46
C PHE A 130 9.61 9.01 -14.98
N LEU A 131 9.80 8.67 -16.28
CA LEU A 131 11.10 8.62 -16.91
C LEU A 131 11.55 9.99 -17.47
N GLN A 132 10.62 10.92 -17.69
CA GLN A 132 10.94 12.30 -18.02
C GLN A 132 11.44 13.03 -16.77
N LEU A 133 12.75 12.89 -16.50
CA LEU A 133 13.50 13.47 -15.35
C LEU A 133 13.63 15.01 -15.42
N GLY A 134 12.56 15.70 -15.80
CA GLY A 134 12.47 17.17 -15.75
C GLY A 134 11.59 17.63 -14.58
N ASP A 135 11.19 18.89 -14.63
CA ASP A 135 10.35 19.54 -13.62
C ASP A 135 9.03 18.78 -13.35
N ILE A 136 8.48 18.12 -14.39
CA ILE A 136 7.28 17.31 -14.29
C ILE A 136 7.52 16.07 -13.42
N GLY A 137 8.60 15.34 -13.67
CA GLY A 137 8.93 14.13 -12.93
C GLY A 137 9.18 14.41 -11.44
N LEU A 138 9.85 15.51 -11.13
CA LEU A 138 10.08 15.93 -9.76
C LEU A 138 8.77 16.32 -9.04
N ALA A 139 7.89 17.05 -9.71
CA ALA A 139 6.59 17.42 -9.15
C ALA A 139 5.73 16.19 -8.85
N VAL A 140 5.62 15.25 -9.80
CA VAL A 140 4.89 13.99 -9.59
C VAL A 140 5.51 13.20 -8.44
N PHE A 141 6.83 13.06 -8.41
CA PHE A 141 7.53 12.32 -7.35
C PHE A 141 7.26 12.90 -5.96
N LEU A 142 7.35 14.22 -5.80
CA LEU A 142 7.05 14.89 -4.52
C LEU A 142 5.59 14.68 -4.10
N GLY A 143 4.65 14.83 -5.04
CA GLY A 143 3.24 14.56 -4.77
C GLY A 143 2.99 13.10 -4.37
N MET A 144 3.63 12.15 -5.03
CA MET A 144 3.55 10.72 -4.68
C MET A 144 4.16 10.42 -3.30
N CYS A 145 5.26 11.07 -2.94
CA CYS A 145 5.81 10.97 -1.58
C CYS A 145 4.83 11.48 -0.52
N ILE A 146 4.16 12.61 -0.78
CA ILE A 146 3.14 13.14 0.13
C ILE A 146 1.96 12.16 0.25
N PHE A 147 1.51 11.58 -0.87
CA PHE A 147 0.44 10.58 -0.85
C PHE A 147 0.87 9.30 -0.14
N ALA A 148 2.10 8.83 -0.35
CA ALA A 148 2.63 7.65 0.32
C ALA A 148 2.60 7.81 1.84
N VAL A 149 3.09 8.94 2.34
CA VAL A 149 3.11 9.21 3.79
C VAL A 149 1.70 9.42 4.33
N SER A 150 0.89 10.28 3.70
CA SER A 150 -0.45 10.61 4.19
C SER A 150 -1.38 9.40 4.16
N SER A 151 -1.40 8.63 3.08
CA SER A 151 -2.24 7.43 2.97
C SER A 151 -1.79 6.32 3.93
N SER A 152 -0.49 6.16 4.14
CA SER A 152 0.08 5.22 5.10
C SER A 152 -0.38 5.53 6.52
N VAL A 153 -0.27 6.79 6.95
CA VAL A 153 -0.71 7.26 8.27
C VAL A 153 -2.22 7.10 8.43
N LEU A 154 -2.99 7.59 7.46
CA LEU A 154 -4.45 7.49 7.46
C LEU A 154 -4.89 6.02 7.48
N GLY A 155 -4.29 5.17 6.65
CA GLY A 155 -4.60 3.75 6.58
C GLY A 155 -4.35 3.03 7.90
N TYR A 156 -3.27 3.37 8.60
CA TYR A 156 -2.98 2.84 9.93
C TYR A 156 -4.09 3.19 10.93
N PHE A 157 -4.43 4.47 11.06
CA PHE A 157 -5.44 4.93 12.01
C PHE A 157 -6.85 4.45 11.66
N LEU A 158 -7.23 4.49 10.38
CA LEU A 158 -8.53 4.00 9.92
C LEU A 158 -8.70 2.50 10.20
N THR A 159 -7.68 1.69 9.94
CA THR A 159 -7.70 0.25 10.23
C THR A 159 -7.85 0.02 11.73
N HIS A 160 -7.13 0.77 12.53
CA HIS A 160 -7.20 0.68 13.99
C HIS A 160 -8.58 1.04 14.51
N TRP A 161 -9.17 2.11 13.99
CA TRP A 161 -10.50 2.58 14.34
C TRP A 161 -11.61 1.60 13.88
N ALA A 162 -11.53 1.13 12.64
CA ALA A 162 -12.47 0.14 12.10
C ALA A 162 -12.48 -1.15 12.92
N TRP A 163 -11.32 -1.58 13.40
CA TRP A 163 -11.22 -2.75 14.28
C TRP A 163 -11.95 -2.53 15.60
N HIS A 164 -11.77 -1.37 16.22
CA HIS A 164 -12.48 -1.00 17.45
C HIS A 164 -14.00 -0.99 17.26
N LEU A 165 -14.48 -0.42 16.17
CA LEU A 165 -15.90 -0.44 15.83
C LEU A 165 -16.43 -1.86 15.63
N GLY A 166 -15.70 -2.69 14.90
CA GLY A 166 -16.07 -4.08 14.67
C GLY A 166 -16.20 -4.90 15.96
N VAL A 167 -15.30 -4.70 16.91
CA VAL A 167 -15.36 -5.36 18.22
C VAL A 167 -16.57 -4.86 19.04
N ARG A 168 -16.81 -3.54 19.04
CA ARG A 168 -17.96 -2.96 19.76
C ARG A 168 -19.31 -3.45 19.21
N LEU A 169 -19.45 -3.51 17.89
CA LEU A 169 -20.67 -3.99 17.23
C LEU A 169 -20.92 -5.48 17.50
N ARG A 170 -19.89 -6.32 17.47
CA ARG A 170 -20.01 -7.74 17.82
C ARG A 170 -20.42 -7.95 19.26
N ARG A 171 -19.88 -7.15 20.19
CA ARG A 171 -20.25 -7.21 21.61
C ARG A 171 -21.72 -6.83 21.82
N ARG A 172 -22.20 -5.76 21.18
CA ARG A 172 -23.62 -5.35 21.25
C ARG A 172 -24.56 -6.45 20.75
N ARG A 173 -24.23 -7.07 19.60
CA ARG A 173 -25.05 -8.17 19.04
C ARG A 173 -25.14 -9.39 19.96
N ARG A 174 -24.06 -9.72 20.69
CA ARG A 174 -24.08 -10.84 21.65
C ARG A 174 -24.96 -10.54 22.87
N LEU A 175 -24.92 -9.32 23.38
CA LEU A 175 -25.74 -8.91 24.54
C LEU A 175 -27.24 -8.87 24.19
N SER A 176 -27.62 -8.56 22.94
CA SER A 176 -29.00 -8.58 22.51
C SER A 176 -29.56 -9.99 22.22
N GLN A 177 -28.72 -11.01 22.17
CA GLN A 177 -29.10 -12.40 21.88
C GLN A 177 -29.12 -13.30 23.14
N THR A 178 -28.83 -12.78 24.34
CA THR A 178 -28.94 -13.53 25.60
C THR A 178 -30.38 -13.35 26.12
N PRO A 179 -31.27 -14.37 26.02
CA PRO A 179 -32.60 -14.32 26.65
C PRO A 179 -32.41 -14.27 28.17
N GLN A 180 -33.24 -13.48 28.86
CA GLN A 180 -33.39 -13.50 30.29
C GLN A 180 -34.04 -14.80 30.72
#